data_69421031bef24b4e8c158beafa3333f2
#
_entry.id   69421031bef24b4e8c158beafa3333f2
#
_cell.length_a   1.000
_cell.length_b   1.000
_cell.length_c   1.000
_cell.angle_alpha   90.00
_cell.angle_beta   90.00
_cell.angle_gamma   90.00
#
_symmetry.space_group_name_H-M   'P 1'
#
loop_
_entity.id
_entity.type
_entity.pdbx_description
1 polymer ?
#
loop_
_entity_poly.entity_id
_entity_poly.type
_entity_poly.pdbx_seq_one_letter_code
_entity_poly.pdbx_strand_id
1 'polypeptide(L)'
;MSNPVTPSTYVRRISYGLMRQLADFIDPQDGWKKLAVDITNSAGESRYNQMHIRRFEAFVQMGKSPTCELLYDWGTTNCTVGDLVDLLIRNQFLAPASLLLPETARMAQEVTLPLSSQETLPIHEKQLPVQEKEVSSLKPVSAQNIEKEHSPPSYLSQENSSSPSSSTDFHNFSFRDLESVTNNFDARPESAGGNKLGEGGFGVVFKGFINGRNVAVKKLVAMVDVSVQDLKQQFDQEIKIMAKCQHENLVELLGFSSDGAQPCLVYEYMPNGSLLDRLACLDNTPPISWNTRCDIIQGTANGINFLHENHHIHRDIKSANILLTDTYTPKISDFGLARASVTFTRTIMTERVVGTAAYMAPEALRGEITPKSDIFSFGVVLLEVITGLPPVDENREPQLLLSIKDEIEDEEATIEDYVDAKMSDWDAPSVHKMYSIADRCLNEKKSRRPDIKMVQQHLQEMKT
;
A
#
# COMPACT_ATOMS: atom_id res chain seq x y z
N MET A 1 2.40 21.59 -15.06
CA MET A 1 3.72 21.63 -15.75
C MET A 1 4.76 21.63 -14.66
N SER A 2 5.51 20.54 -14.50
CA SER A 2 6.59 20.45 -13.52
C SER A 2 7.59 21.59 -13.72
N ASN A 3 7.94 22.29 -12.65
CA ASN A 3 9.00 23.30 -12.68
C ASN A 3 10.28 22.65 -13.25
N PRO A 4 10.98 23.32 -14.19
CA PRO A 4 12.21 22.76 -14.73
C PRO A 4 13.24 22.59 -13.62
N VAL A 5 13.83 21.41 -13.52
CA VAL A 5 14.91 21.11 -12.60
C VAL A 5 16.08 22.03 -12.92
N THR A 6 16.60 22.74 -11.92
CA THR A 6 17.73 23.68 -12.03
C THR A 6 18.91 23.20 -11.18
N PRO A 7 20.14 23.68 -11.41
CA PRO A 7 21.28 23.30 -10.57
C PRO A 7 21.08 23.59 -9.08
N SER A 8 20.30 24.60 -8.72
CA SER A 8 20.00 24.99 -7.34
C SER A 8 18.82 24.24 -6.73
N THR A 9 18.14 23.41 -7.50
CA THR A 9 17.06 22.55 -6.98
C THR A 9 17.65 21.56 -5.99
N TYR A 10 17.04 21.40 -4.80
CA TYR A 10 17.48 20.37 -3.84
C TYR A 10 17.18 18.98 -4.35
N VAL A 11 18.07 18.00 -4.12
CA VAL A 11 17.90 16.58 -4.53
C VAL A 11 16.62 16.01 -3.95
N ARG A 12 16.25 16.37 -2.73
CA ARG A 12 14.98 15.95 -2.09
C ARG A 12 13.71 16.44 -2.81
N ARG A 13 13.81 17.40 -3.73
CA ARG A 13 12.73 17.94 -4.56
C ARG A 13 12.65 17.32 -5.95
N ILE A 14 13.51 16.39 -6.26
CA ILE A 14 13.44 15.63 -7.51
C ILE A 14 12.20 14.73 -7.44
N SER A 15 11.37 14.79 -8.49
CA SER A 15 10.18 13.91 -8.56
C SER A 15 10.57 12.43 -8.50
N TYR A 16 9.71 11.60 -7.90
CA TYR A 16 9.94 10.16 -7.82
C TYR A 16 10.15 9.53 -9.19
N GLY A 17 9.39 9.94 -10.21
CA GLY A 17 9.55 9.44 -11.59
C GLY A 17 10.94 9.72 -12.15
N LEU A 18 11.47 10.93 -11.95
CA LEU A 18 12.84 11.28 -12.38
C LEU A 18 13.89 10.53 -11.55
N MET A 19 13.66 10.36 -10.24
CA MET A 19 14.53 9.57 -9.36
C MET A 19 14.63 8.11 -9.82
N ARG A 20 13.48 7.52 -10.23
CA ARG A 20 13.44 6.15 -10.79
C ARG A 20 14.18 6.06 -12.11
N GLN A 21 14.03 7.04 -13.01
CA GLN A 21 14.77 7.08 -14.27
C GLN A 21 16.29 7.15 -14.02
N LEU A 22 16.74 7.90 -13.02
CA LEU A 22 18.15 7.90 -12.62
C LEU A 22 18.59 6.52 -12.12
N ALA A 23 17.77 5.89 -11.30
CA ALA A 23 18.03 4.57 -10.75
C ALA A 23 18.17 3.48 -11.82
N ASP A 24 17.35 3.54 -12.87
CA ASP A 24 17.41 2.58 -13.98
C ASP A 24 18.77 2.59 -14.71
N PHE A 25 19.50 3.70 -14.66
CA PHE A 25 20.87 3.82 -15.20
C PHE A 25 21.95 3.47 -14.17
N ILE A 26 21.70 3.68 -12.87
CA ILE A 26 22.72 3.62 -11.82
C ILE A 26 22.71 2.26 -11.10
N ASP A 27 21.53 1.68 -10.86
CA ASP A 27 21.39 0.39 -10.17
C ASP A 27 22.08 -0.79 -10.90
N PRO A 28 22.07 -0.89 -12.24
CA PRO A 28 22.79 -1.95 -12.92
C PRO A 28 24.28 -1.96 -12.54
N GLN A 29 24.81 -3.16 -12.29
CA GLN A 29 26.22 -3.37 -11.90
C GLN A 29 26.63 -2.66 -10.60
N ASP A 30 25.67 -2.45 -9.69
CA ASP A 30 25.94 -1.79 -8.39
C ASP A 30 26.52 -0.36 -8.52
N GLY A 31 26.15 0.37 -9.56
CA GLY A 31 26.68 1.72 -9.83
C GLY A 31 26.47 2.69 -8.67
N TRP A 32 25.40 2.52 -7.90
CA TRP A 32 25.10 3.31 -6.70
C TRP A 32 26.22 3.21 -5.62
N LYS A 33 26.96 2.10 -5.57
CA LYS A 33 28.09 1.93 -4.62
C LYS A 33 29.21 2.91 -4.91
N LYS A 34 29.47 3.21 -6.21
CA LYS A 34 30.46 4.21 -6.61
C LYS A 34 30.05 5.59 -6.10
N LEU A 35 28.77 5.96 -6.27
CA LEU A 35 28.26 7.23 -5.77
C LEU A 35 28.36 7.32 -4.25
N ALA A 36 27.99 6.24 -3.54
CA ALA A 36 28.00 6.21 -2.08
C ALA A 36 29.44 6.42 -1.50
N VAL A 37 30.45 5.89 -2.17
CA VAL A 37 31.87 6.08 -1.75
C VAL A 37 32.31 7.54 -1.91
N ASP A 38 31.86 8.21 -2.96
CA ASP A 38 32.28 9.57 -3.32
C ASP A 38 31.46 10.67 -2.63
N ILE A 39 30.36 10.32 -1.95
CA ILE A 39 29.59 11.27 -1.14
C ILE A 39 30.32 11.51 0.18
N THR A 40 30.72 12.75 0.41
CA THR A 40 31.42 13.16 1.63
C THR A 40 30.51 13.92 2.60
N ASN A 41 30.86 13.90 3.88
CA ASN A 41 30.28 14.74 4.91
C ASN A 41 30.91 16.15 4.91
N SER A 42 30.45 17.05 5.77
CA SER A 42 30.98 18.41 5.90
C SER A 42 32.45 18.50 6.33
N ALA A 43 33.02 17.40 6.85
CA ALA A 43 34.43 17.29 7.21
C ALA A 43 35.31 16.75 6.06
N GLY A 44 34.70 16.41 4.89
CA GLY A 44 35.42 15.84 3.73
C GLY A 44 35.68 14.34 3.84
N GLU A 45 35.13 13.67 4.86
CA GLU A 45 35.21 12.21 5.02
C GLU A 45 34.05 11.52 4.33
N SER A 46 34.21 10.23 3.93
CA SER A 46 33.11 9.46 3.35
C SER A 46 31.91 9.44 4.28
N ARG A 47 30.73 9.87 3.80
CA ARG A 47 29.49 9.87 4.55
C ARG A 47 28.99 8.45 4.84
N TYR A 48 29.22 7.52 3.92
CA TYR A 48 28.71 6.17 3.98
C TYR A 48 29.81 5.15 4.26
N ASN A 49 29.72 4.49 5.41
CA ASN A 49 30.62 3.40 5.78
C ASN A 49 30.04 2.02 5.32
N GLN A 50 30.80 0.95 5.55
CA GLN A 50 30.37 -0.41 5.14
C GLN A 50 29.03 -0.86 5.72
N MET A 51 28.64 -0.38 6.90
CA MET A 51 27.31 -0.71 7.47
C MET A 51 26.19 -0.04 6.67
N HIS A 52 26.39 1.22 6.23
CA HIS A 52 25.44 1.91 5.35
C HIS A 52 25.32 1.21 4.00
N ILE A 53 26.45 0.79 3.40
CA ILE A 53 26.45 0.04 2.13
C ILE A 53 25.65 -1.26 2.27
N ARG A 54 25.86 -2.06 3.32
CA ARG A 54 25.08 -3.27 3.59
C ARG A 54 23.58 -2.97 3.78
N ARG A 55 23.25 -1.84 4.40
CA ARG A 55 21.85 -1.40 4.53
C ARG A 55 21.23 -1.11 3.17
N PHE A 56 21.95 -0.41 2.28
CA PHE A 56 21.48 -0.17 0.92
C PHE A 56 21.42 -1.46 0.09
N GLU A 57 22.36 -2.38 0.25
CA GLU A 57 22.30 -3.73 -0.35
C GLU A 57 21.07 -4.52 0.09
N ALA A 58 20.68 -4.40 1.36
CA ALA A 58 19.48 -5.05 1.84
C ALA A 58 18.19 -4.52 1.16
N PHE A 59 18.17 -3.28 0.67
CA PHE A 59 17.07 -2.75 -0.12
C PHE A 59 16.93 -3.43 -1.49
N VAL A 60 18.03 -3.88 -2.11
CA VAL A 60 17.98 -4.69 -3.35
C VAL A 60 17.22 -5.97 -3.12
N GLN A 61 17.47 -6.66 -2.00
CA GLN A 61 16.74 -7.88 -1.62
C GLN A 61 15.26 -7.61 -1.32
N MET A 62 14.92 -6.35 -1.05
CA MET A 62 13.55 -5.87 -0.82
C MET A 62 12.88 -5.35 -2.11
N GLY A 63 13.51 -5.51 -3.30
CA GLY A 63 12.99 -4.98 -4.56
C GLY A 63 13.01 -3.45 -4.66
N LYS A 64 13.72 -2.77 -3.75
CA LYS A 64 13.89 -1.31 -3.79
C LYS A 64 15.17 -0.94 -4.52
N SER A 65 15.15 0.22 -5.18
CA SER A 65 16.34 0.79 -5.79
C SER A 65 17.29 1.31 -4.72
N PRO A 66 18.52 0.77 -4.62
CA PRO A 66 19.52 1.31 -3.71
C PRO A 66 19.94 2.73 -4.08
N THR A 67 19.88 3.10 -5.36
CA THR A 67 20.10 4.48 -5.81
C THR A 67 19.07 5.43 -5.26
N CYS A 68 17.78 5.09 -5.35
CA CYS A 68 16.72 5.94 -4.77
C CYS A 68 16.93 6.13 -3.27
N GLU A 69 17.18 5.07 -2.53
CA GLU A 69 17.37 5.14 -1.07
C GLU A 69 18.63 5.92 -0.68
N LEU A 70 19.71 5.79 -1.47
CA LEU A 70 20.94 6.57 -1.31
C LEU A 70 20.68 8.07 -1.55
N LEU A 71 19.96 8.41 -2.63
CA LEU A 71 19.70 9.80 -2.99
C LEU A 71 18.69 10.44 -2.04
N TYR A 72 17.71 9.69 -1.50
CA TYR A 72 16.83 10.16 -0.43
C TYR A 72 17.60 10.47 0.85
N ASP A 73 18.47 9.54 1.30
CA ASP A 73 19.30 9.77 2.49
C ASP A 73 20.24 10.96 2.30
N TRP A 74 20.89 11.04 1.14
CA TRP A 74 21.78 12.18 0.84
C TRP A 74 21.00 13.49 0.69
N GLY A 75 19.81 13.46 0.12
CA GLY A 75 18.91 14.61 -0.04
C GLY A 75 18.56 15.31 1.29
N THR A 76 18.62 14.59 2.42
CA THR A 76 18.42 15.17 3.76
C THR A 76 19.51 16.18 4.15
N THR A 77 20.63 16.21 3.43
CA THR A 77 21.77 17.12 3.71
C THR A 77 21.74 18.43 2.95
N ASN A 78 20.60 18.78 2.35
CA ASN A 78 20.44 19.96 1.50
C ASN A 78 21.37 19.99 0.27
N CYS A 79 21.81 18.83 -0.24
CA CYS A 79 22.52 18.74 -1.50
C CYS A 79 21.63 19.14 -2.67
N THR A 80 22.21 19.75 -3.69
CA THR A 80 21.51 20.26 -4.86
C THR A 80 21.63 19.32 -6.05
N VAL A 81 20.82 19.54 -7.08
CA VAL A 81 20.95 18.85 -8.36
C VAL A 81 22.29 19.14 -9.02
N GLY A 82 22.87 20.33 -8.83
CA GLY A 82 24.21 20.63 -9.26
C GLY A 82 25.24 19.68 -8.65
N ASP A 83 25.19 19.49 -7.32
CA ASP A 83 26.07 18.55 -6.61
C ASP A 83 25.89 17.12 -7.11
N LEU A 84 24.66 16.71 -7.39
CA LEU A 84 24.35 15.38 -7.92
C LEU A 84 24.89 15.20 -9.34
N VAL A 85 24.73 16.20 -10.22
CA VAL A 85 25.25 16.14 -11.60
C VAL A 85 26.78 16.07 -11.59
N ASP A 86 27.45 16.84 -10.74
CA ASP A 86 28.90 16.78 -10.60
C ASP A 86 29.37 15.41 -10.08
N LEU A 87 28.64 14.81 -9.15
CA LEU A 87 28.90 13.46 -8.65
C LEU A 87 28.72 12.42 -9.77
N LEU A 88 27.65 12.53 -10.56
CA LEU A 88 27.36 11.63 -11.68
C LEU A 88 28.44 11.73 -12.77
N ILE A 89 28.87 12.93 -13.14
CA ILE A 89 29.91 13.16 -14.15
C ILE A 89 31.23 12.56 -13.67
N ARG A 90 31.65 12.82 -12.42
CA ARG A 90 32.86 12.23 -11.83
C ARG A 90 32.86 10.71 -11.89
N ASN A 91 31.71 10.09 -11.70
CA ASN A 91 31.54 8.63 -11.74
C ASN A 91 31.21 8.10 -13.15
N GLN A 92 31.32 8.91 -14.21
CA GLN A 92 31.05 8.55 -15.61
C GLN A 92 29.59 8.15 -15.91
N PHE A 93 28.65 8.56 -15.09
CA PHE A 93 27.21 8.39 -15.32
C PHE A 93 26.67 9.57 -16.16
N LEU A 94 27.12 9.68 -17.42
CA LEU A 94 26.78 10.83 -18.28
C LEU A 94 25.30 10.82 -18.72
N ALA A 95 24.70 9.65 -18.94
CA ALA A 95 23.30 9.56 -19.33
C ALA A 95 22.35 10.06 -18.22
N PRO A 96 22.43 9.62 -16.94
CA PRO A 96 21.64 10.19 -15.87
C PRO A 96 21.97 11.66 -15.57
N ALA A 97 23.22 12.11 -15.73
CA ALA A 97 23.55 13.53 -15.64
C ALA A 97 22.85 14.38 -16.70
N SER A 98 22.73 13.85 -17.94
CA SER A 98 22.01 14.50 -19.03
C SER A 98 20.51 14.57 -18.83
N LEU A 99 19.92 13.65 -18.08
CA LEU A 99 18.50 13.69 -17.72
C LEU A 99 18.18 14.85 -16.78
N LEU A 100 19.11 15.18 -15.88
CA LEU A 100 18.95 16.28 -14.92
C LEU A 100 19.28 17.63 -15.54
N LEU A 101 20.47 17.78 -16.13
CA LEU A 101 20.99 19.02 -16.70
C LEU A 101 21.67 18.76 -18.06
N PRO A 102 20.93 18.74 -19.17
CA PRO A 102 21.44 18.35 -20.50
C PRO A 102 22.63 19.18 -20.98
N GLU A 103 22.67 20.48 -20.68
CA GLU A 103 23.74 21.38 -21.13
C GLU A 103 25.07 21.16 -20.38
N THR A 104 25.00 20.93 -19.07
CA THR A 104 26.17 20.67 -18.23
C THR A 104 26.83 19.34 -18.60
N ALA A 105 26.03 18.31 -18.90
CA ALA A 105 26.55 17.01 -19.31
C ALA A 105 27.21 17.04 -20.70
N ARG A 106 26.71 17.88 -21.64
CA ARG A 106 27.37 18.09 -22.97
C ARG A 106 28.74 18.75 -22.86
N MET A 107 28.86 19.78 -22.03
CA MET A 107 30.14 20.44 -21.80
C MET A 107 31.21 19.50 -21.21
N ALA A 108 30.79 18.59 -20.32
CA ALA A 108 31.69 17.60 -19.73
C ALA A 108 32.13 16.51 -20.74
N GLN A 109 31.28 16.17 -21.73
CA GLN A 109 31.65 15.25 -22.82
C GLN A 109 32.69 15.87 -23.79
N GLU A 110 32.61 17.17 -24.08
CA GLU A 110 33.52 17.85 -24.98
C GLU A 110 34.94 18.00 -24.38
N VAL A 111 35.05 18.05 -23.04
CA VAL A 111 36.34 18.15 -22.34
C VAL A 111 37.07 16.80 -22.22
N THR A 112 36.37 15.68 -22.39
CA THR A 112 36.93 14.33 -22.24
C THR A 112 37.37 13.65 -23.54
N LEU A 113 37.24 14.30 -24.69
CA LEU A 113 37.75 13.77 -25.97
C LEU A 113 39.23 14.16 -26.17
N PRO A 114 40.16 13.19 -26.31
CA PRO A 114 41.54 13.52 -26.71
C PRO A 114 41.58 13.95 -28.16
N LEU A 115 42.19 15.09 -28.42
CA LEU A 115 42.60 15.48 -29.76
C LEU A 115 43.63 14.47 -30.29
N SER A 116 43.25 13.61 -31.23
CA SER A 116 44.22 13.06 -32.19
C SER A 116 43.56 12.55 -33.47
N SER A 117 43.93 13.25 -34.56
CA SER A 117 44.30 12.74 -35.90
C SER A 117 43.16 12.30 -36.82
N GLN A 118 42.96 13.18 -37.80
CA GLN A 118 42.51 12.85 -39.14
C GLN A 118 43.39 11.74 -39.73
N GLU A 119 42.79 10.72 -40.31
CA GLU A 119 43.21 10.16 -41.59
C GLU A 119 42.17 9.17 -42.14
N THR A 120 41.86 9.44 -43.34
CA THR A 120 41.20 8.79 -44.50
C THR A 120 40.89 7.27 -44.48
N LEU A 121 39.73 6.98 -45.09
CA LEU A 121 39.19 5.71 -45.59
C LEU A 121 40.14 4.94 -46.53
N PRO A 122 39.98 3.62 -46.81
CA PRO A 122 38.81 3.10 -47.51
C PRO A 122 38.33 1.67 -47.16
N ILE A 123 37.10 1.43 -47.55
CA ILE A 123 36.28 0.26 -47.80
C ILE A 123 37.03 -1.05 -48.08
N HIS A 124 36.64 -2.17 -47.44
CA HIS A 124 36.46 -3.48 -48.06
C HIS A 124 35.43 -4.36 -47.33
N GLU A 125 34.39 -4.69 -48.09
CA GLU A 125 33.48 -5.79 -47.83
C GLU A 125 34.20 -7.13 -47.85
N LYS A 126 33.84 -8.03 -46.95
CA LYS A 126 33.85 -9.47 -47.23
C LYS A 126 32.79 -10.19 -46.40
N GLN A 127 31.93 -10.84 -47.15
CA GLN A 127 30.85 -11.73 -46.77
C GLN A 127 31.33 -13.13 -46.34
N LEU A 128 30.51 -13.73 -45.42
CA LEU A 128 30.07 -15.12 -45.31
C LEU A 128 31.06 -16.23 -44.80
N PRO A 129 30.59 -17.35 -44.27
CA PRO A 129 29.29 -17.98 -44.42
C PRO A 129 28.59 -18.53 -43.15
N VAL A 130 27.29 -18.72 -43.34
CA VAL A 130 26.32 -19.53 -42.57
C VAL A 130 26.69 -21.02 -42.57
N GLN A 131 26.52 -21.71 -41.49
CA GLN A 131 26.27 -23.15 -41.49
C GLN A 131 25.11 -23.52 -40.59
N GLU A 132 24.00 -23.86 -41.24
CA GLU A 132 22.90 -24.65 -40.73
C GLU A 132 23.38 -26.08 -40.41
N LYS A 133 22.82 -26.68 -39.36
CA LYS A 133 22.69 -28.14 -39.25
C LYS A 133 21.32 -28.50 -38.68
N GLU A 134 20.66 -29.24 -39.49
CA GLU A 134 19.34 -29.87 -39.41
C GLU A 134 19.18 -30.83 -38.21
N VAL A 135 18.03 -30.79 -37.63
CA VAL A 135 16.90 -31.73 -37.50
C VAL A 135 17.27 -33.21 -37.30
N SER A 136 16.77 -33.75 -36.24
CA SER A 136 16.27 -35.13 -36.24
C SER A 136 15.12 -35.28 -35.23
N SER A 137 13.98 -35.57 -35.81
CA SER A 137 12.70 -35.96 -35.27
C SER A 137 12.74 -37.36 -34.62
N LEU A 138 12.00 -37.55 -33.54
CA LEU A 138 11.34 -38.83 -33.28
C LEU A 138 9.98 -38.61 -32.61
N LYS A 139 8.99 -39.23 -33.22
CA LYS A 139 7.58 -39.31 -32.88
C LYS A 139 7.27 -40.39 -31.85
N PRO A 140 6.02 -40.53 -31.44
CA PRO A 140 5.59 -40.93 -30.10
C PRO A 140 5.22 -42.42 -30.01
N VAL A 141 5.10 -42.91 -28.78
CA VAL A 141 4.52 -44.26 -28.52
C VAL A 141 3.31 -44.09 -27.59
N SER A 142 2.25 -44.71 -28.05
CA SER A 142 0.89 -44.74 -27.52
C SER A 142 0.70 -45.64 -26.31
N ALA A 143 -0.24 -45.23 -25.49
CA ALA A 143 -1.25 -45.95 -24.71
C ALA A 143 -1.09 -47.44 -24.39
N GLN A 144 -1.36 -47.79 -23.15
CA GLN A 144 -2.29 -48.89 -22.81
C GLN A 144 -2.91 -48.73 -21.43
N ASN A 145 -4.25 -48.93 -21.41
CA ASN A 145 -5.17 -49.05 -20.28
C ASN A 145 -4.79 -50.16 -19.29
N ILE A 146 -5.07 -49.94 -18.01
CA ILE A 146 -5.63 -50.98 -17.13
C ILE A 146 -6.60 -50.37 -16.16
N GLU A 147 -7.89 -50.67 -16.32
CA GLU A 147 -8.96 -50.57 -15.32
C GLU A 147 -8.75 -51.56 -14.19
N LYS A 148 -9.12 -51.18 -12.97
CA LYS A 148 -9.94 -52.00 -12.04
C LYS A 148 -10.29 -51.26 -10.78
N GLU A 149 -11.57 -51.05 -10.69
CA GLU A 149 -12.50 -51.09 -9.54
C GLU A 149 -11.94 -51.44 -8.15
N HIS A 150 -12.34 -50.66 -7.16
CA HIS A 150 -13.13 -51.14 -6.01
C HIS A 150 -13.67 -49.95 -5.16
N SER A 151 -14.99 -49.98 -4.98
CA SER A 151 -15.74 -49.12 -4.06
C SER A 151 -15.82 -49.78 -2.66
N PRO A 152 -16.50 -49.17 -1.69
CA PRO A 152 -16.00 -48.80 -0.36
C PRO A 152 -16.41 -49.77 0.78
N PRO A 153 -16.12 -49.45 2.01
CA PRO A 153 -17.11 -49.68 3.06
C PRO A 153 -17.38 -48.50 3.98
N SER A 154 -18.66 -48.30 4.16
CA SER A 154 -19.34 -47.56 5.23
C SER A 154 -19.15 -48.20 6.60
N TYR A 155 -18.95 -47.41 7.66
CA TYR A 155 -19.41 -47.71 9.04
C TYR A 155 -19.70 -46.38 9.77
N LEU A 156 -20.98 -46.09 9.99
CA LEU A 156 -21.74 -46.07 11.24
C LEU A 156 -21.18 -45.28 12.43
N SER A 157 -21.92 -44.20 12.68
CA SER A 157 -22.42 -43.63 13.96
C SER A 157 -21.85 -44.16 15.27
N GLN A 158 -21.38 -43.27 16.13
CA GLN A 158 -21.78 -43.24 17.52
C GLN A 158 -21.64 -41.85 18.15
N GLU A 159 -22.70 -41.51 18.87
CA GLU A 159 -22.95 -40.30 19.63
C GLU A 159 -22.08 -40.20 20.91
N ASN A 160 -22.09 -38.97 21.41
CA ASN A 160 -21.97 -38.54 22.81
C ASN A 160 -20.62 -38.10 23.33
N SER A 161 -20.48 -36.81 23.50
CA SER A 161 -20.49 -36.21 24.85
C SER A 161 -20.36 -34.69 24.76
N SER A 162 -21.32 -34.03 25.38
CA SER A 162 -21.51 -32.61 25.60
C SER A 162 -20.41 -31.95 26.40
N SER A 163 -19.91 -30.84 25.88
CA SER A 163 -19.42 -29.71 26.67
C SER A 163 -19.77 -28.41 25.91
N PRO A 164 -20.23 -27.34 26.58
CA PRO A 164 -20.72 -26.14 25.92
C PRO A 164 -19.55 -25.29 25.48
N SER A 165 -19.13 -25.43 24.22
CA SER A 165 -18.29 -24.46 23.55
C SER A 165 -19.21 -23.42 22.90
N SER A 166 -19.07 -22.15 23.26
CA SER A 166 -19.65 -21.02 22.56
C SER A 166 -19.10 -20.99 21.13
N SER A 167 -19.63 -21.82 20.25
CA SER A 167 -19.38 -21.78 18.83
C SER A 167 -20.29 -20.70 18.25
N THR A 168 -19.77 -19.56 17.88
CA THR A 168 -20.43 -18.70 16.89
C THR A 168 -20.46 -19.52 15.61
N ASP A 169 -21.61 -20.14 15.32
CA ASP A 169 -21.80 -20.94 14.11
C ASP A 169 -21.92 -20.00 12.91
N PHE A 170 -20.78 -19.70 12.26
CA PHE A 170 -20.77 -19.07 10.95
C PHE A 170 -21.43 -20.00 9.92
N HIS A 171 -22.22 -19.41 9.04
CA HIS A 171 -22.83 -20.18 7.97
C HIS A 171 -21.79 -20.70 6.98
N ASN A 172 -21.80 -22.01 6.72
CA ASN A 172 -20.96 -22.61 5.70
C ASN A 172 -21.73 -22.63 4.37
N PHE A 173 -21.38 -21.69 3.47
CA PHE A 173 -21.97 -21.58 2.13
C PHE A 173 -21.30 -22.56 1.17
N SER A 174 -22.04 -23.12 0.21
CA SER A 174 -21.39 -23.81 -0.90
C SER A 174 -20.80 -22.78 -1.88
N PHE A 175 -19.65 -23.09 -2.46
CA PHE A 175 -19.04 -22.23 -3.48
C PHE A 175 -19.97 -21.98 -4.67
N ARG A 176 -20.72 -23.01 -5.06
CA ARG A 176 -21.70 -22.94 -6.15
C ARG A 176 -22.85 -21.96 -5.85
N ASP A 177 -23.31 -21.90 -4.59
CA ASP A 177 -24.31 -20.90 -4.21
C ASP A 177 -23.75 -19.50 -4.28
N LEU A 178 -22.52 -19.29 -3.81
CA LEU A 178 -21.83 -18.01 -3.91
C LEU A 178 -21.58 -17.58 -5.36
N GLU A 179 -21.21 -18.53 -6.22
CA GLU A 179 -21.08 -18.30 -7.67
C GLU A 179 -22.41 -17.85 -8.28
N SER A 180 -23.53 -18.53 -7.93
CA SER A 180 -24.86 -18.20 -8.42
C SER A 180 -25.30 -16.79 -7.99
N VAL A 181 -25.16 -16.43 -6.69
CA VAL A 181 -25.65 -15.15 -6.15
C VAL A 181 -24.78 -13.96 -6.54
N THR A 182 -23.59 -14.19 -7.11
CA THR A 182 -22.67 -13.17 -7.63
C THR A 182 -22.61 -13.13 -9.15
N ASN A 183 -23.56 -13.76 -9.85
CA ASN A 183 -23.56 -13.89 -11.32
C ASN A 183 -22.23 -14.45 -11.86
N ASN A 184 -21.79 -15.60 -11.33
CA ASN A 184 -20.50 -16.23 -11.65
C ASN A 184 -19.30 -15.30 -11.35
N PHE A 185 -19.37 -14.55 -10.25
CA PHE A 185 -18.35 -13.56 -9.89
C PHE A 185 -18.10 -12.56 -11.03
N ASP A 186 -19.18 -11.93 -11.51
CA ASP A 186 -19.10 -10.97 -12.62
C ASP A 186 -18.15 -9.80 -12.25
N ALA A 187 -17.00 -9.77 -12.91
CA ALA A 187 -15.91 -8.85 -12.61
C ALA A 187 -16.14 -7.41 -13.13
N ARG A 188 -17.25 -7.16 -13.82
CA ARG A 188 -17.62 -5.79 -14.21
C ARG A 188 -17.98 -4.99 -12.95
N PRO A 189 -17.65 -3.71 -12.89
CA PRO A 189 -18.07 -2.86 -11.77
C PRO A 189 -19.61 -2.73 -11.72
N GLU A 190 -20.14 -2.44 -10.52
CA GLU A 190 -21.60 -2.28 -10.33
C GLU A 190 -22.20 -1.20 -11.25
N SER A 191 -21.47 -0.12 -11.50
CA SER A 191 -21.84 0.95 -12.45
C SER A 191 -22.03 0.47 -13.90
N ALA A 192 -21.39 -0.65 -14.28
CA ALA A 192 -21.54 -1.31 -15.59
C ALA A 192 -22.48 -2.53 -15.54
N GLY A 193 -23.27 -2.68 -14.47
CA GLY A 193 -24.23 -3.78 -14.29
C GLY A 193 -23.58 -5.10 -13.87
N GLY A 194 -22.34 -5.10 -13.39
CA GLY A 194 -21.67 -6.26 -12.81
C GLY A 194 -21.82 -6.34 -11.29
N ASN A 195 -21.05 -7.21 -10.68
CA ASN A 195 -21.11 -7.48 -9.24
C ASN A 195 -19.83 -7.08 -8.48
N LYS A 196 -18.79 -6.61 -9.17
CA LYS A 196 -17.52 -6.26 -8.52
C LYS A 196 -17.67 -4.98 -7.70
N LEU A 197 -17.45 -5.09 -6.38
CA LEU A 197 -17.41 -3.98 -5.43
C LEU A 197 -16.02 -3.41 -5.27
N GLY A 198 -15.00 -4.26 -5.32
CA GLY A 198 -13.61 -3.84 -5.16
C GLY A 198 -12.63 -4.99 -5.37
N GLU A 199 -11.35 -4.63 -5.41
CA GLU A 199 -10.26 -5.58 -5.53
C GLU A 199 -9.13 -5.14 -4.61
N GLY A 200 -8.61 -6.06 -3.83
CA GLY A 200 -7.50 -5.82 -2.88
C GLY A 200 -6.34 -6.76 -3.13
N GLY A 201 -5.30 -6.63 -2.32
CA GLY A 201 -4.12 -7.51 -2.38
C GLY A 201 -4.42 -8.98 -2.10
N PHE A 202 -5.58 -9.29 -1.53
CA PHE A 202 -5.94 -10.64 -1.07
C PHE A 202 -7.15 -11.23 -1.80
N GLY A 203 -7.67 -10.54 -2.80
CA GLY A 203 -8.79 -11.04 -3.57
C GLY A 203 -9.72 -9.97 -4.10
N VAL A 204 -10.82 -10.41 -4.65
CA VAL A 204 -11.85 -9.57 -5.27
C VAL A 204 -13.14 -9.70 -4.47
N VAL A 205 -13.80 -8.58 -4.21
CA VAL A 205 -15.07 -8.50 -3.48
C VAL A 205 -16.21 -8.30 -4.46
N PHE A 206 -17.27 -9.12 -4.32
CA PHE A 206 -18.44 -9.10 -5.18
C PHE A 206 -19.71 -8.88 -4.36
N LYS A 207 -20.66 -8.15 -4.93
CA LYS A 207 -22.01 -8.04 -4.39
C LYS A 207 -22.78 -9.32 -4.69
N GLY A 208 -23.43 -9.85 -3.68
CA GLY A 208 -24.36 -10.97 -3.78
C GLY A 208 -25.70 -10.66 -3.12
N PHE A 209 -26.70 -11.51 -3.35
CA PHE A 209 -27.99 -11.40 -2.70
C PHE A 209 -28.38 -12.74 -2.10
N ILE A 210 -28.45 -12.82 -0.77
CA ILE A 210 -28.72 -14.07 -0.02
C ILE A 210 -29.85 -13.81 0.99
N ASN A 211 -30.84 -14.66 0.99
CA ASN A 211 -31.97 -14.64 1.99
C ASN A 211 -32.61 -13.24 2.15
N GLY A 212 -32.83 -12.54 1.03
CA GLY A 212 -33.50 -11.23 1.04
C GLY A 212 -32.63 -10.04 1.40
N ARG A 213 -31.31 -10.22 1.58
CA ARG A 213 -30.36 -9.15 1.87
C ARG A 213 -29.14 -9.13 0.95
N ASN A 214 -28.60 -7.95 0.72
CA ASN A 214 -27.31 -7.81 0.05
C ASN A 214 -26.18 -8.29 0.96
N VAL A 215 -25.18 -8.93 0.37
CA VAL A 215 -23.94 -9.38 1.03
C VAL A 215 -22.73 -9.00 0.20
N ALA A 216 -21.55 -8.94 0.83
CA ALA A 216 -20.27 -8.78 0.18
C ALA A 216 -19.52 -10.12 0.24
N VAL A 217 -19.20 -10.68 -0.93
CA VAL A 217 -18.50 -11.97 -1.06
C VAL A 217 -17.06 -11.69 -1.48
N LYS A 218 -16.11 -11.88 -0.57
CA LYS A 218 -14.67 -11.74 -0.84
C LYS A 218 -14.12 -13.09 -1.30
N LYS A 219 -13.83 -13.20 -2.58
CA LYS A 219 -13.17 -14.37 -3.17
C LYS A 219 -11.66 -14.19 -3.05
N LEU A 220 -11.00 -15.06 -2.27
CA LEU A 220 -9.56 -15.00 -2.07
C LEU A 220 -8.84 -15.57 -3.28
N VAL A 221 -7.90 -14.80 -3.82
CA VAL A 221 -7.10 -15.18 -4.99
C VAL A 221 -5.64 -15.24 -4.60
N ALA A 222 -4.97 -16.36 -4.85
CA ALA A 222 -3.54 -16.46 -4.70
C ALA A 222 -2.86 -15.54 -5.72
N MET A 223 -2.15 -14.52 -5.26
CA MET A 223 -1.25 -13.76 -6.12
C MET A 223 0.00 -14.58 -6.46
N VAL A 224 0.76 -14.15 -7.48
CA VAL A 224 1.91 -14.88 -8.05
C VAL A 224 2.92 -15.38 -7.00
N ASP A 225 3.01 -14.68 -5.86
CA ASP A 225 3.99 -14.98 -4.78
C ASP A 225 3.35 -15.53 -3.49
N VAL A 226 2.04 -15.84 -3.48
CA VAL A 226 1.35 -16.41 -2.30
C VAL A 226 1.10 -17.89 -2.53
N SER A 227 1.64 -18.73 -1.66
CA SER A 227 1.34 -20.14 -1.70
C SER A 227 -0.13 -20.40 -1.33
N VAL A 228 -0.73 -21.45 -1.91
CA VAL A 228 -2.10 -21.90 -1.55
C VAL A 228 -2.20 -22.18 -0.05
N GLN A 229 -1.11 -22.58 0.59
CA GLN A 229 -1.05 -22.88 2.02
C GLN A 229 -1.10 -21.60 2.86
N ASP A 230 -0.42 -20.53 2.43
CA ASP A 230 -0.46 -19.23 3.10
C ASP A 230 -1.87 -18.60 3.00
N LEU A 231 -2.50 -18.72 1.82
CA LEU A 231 -3.87 -18.26 1.59
C LEU A 231 -4.86 -18.98 2.52
N LYS A 232 -4.72 -20.29 2.67
CA LYS A 232 -5.55 -21.08 3.58
C LYS A 232 -5.32 -20.69 5.04
N GLN A 233 -4.07 -20.48 5.43
CA GLN A 233 -3.74 -20.03 6.79
C GLN A 233 -4.36 -18.66 7.10
N GLN A 234 -4.33 -17.73 6.15
CA GLN A 234 -4.95 -16.43 6.28
C GLN A 234 -6.47 -16.54 6.41
N PHE A 235 -7.11 -17.33 5.57
CA PHE A 235 -8.52 -17.60 5.62
C PHE A 235 -8.96 -18.14 6.99
N ASP A 236 -8.29 -19.20 7.48
CA ASP A 236 -8.57 -19.79 8.79
C ASP A 236 -8.35 -18.81 9.95
N GLN A 237 -7.35 -17.94 9.82
CA GLN A 237 -7.04 -16.94 10.84
C GLN A 237 -8.10 -15.83 10.85
N GLU A 238 -8.54 -15.35 9.69
CA GLU A 238 -9.59 -14.33 9.61
C GLU A 238 -10.89 -14.83 10.24
N ILE A 239 -11.33 -16.04 9.92
CA ILE A 239 -12.51 -16.65 10.56
C ILE A 239 -12.35 -16.72 12.08
N LYS A 240 -11.18 -17.14 12.59
CA LYS A 240 -10.93 -17.24 14.03
C LYS A 240 -10.98 -15.90 14.75
N ILE A 241 -10.46 -14.83 14.11
CA ILE A 241 -10.50 -13.49 14.68
C ILE A 241 -11.92 -12.94 14.65
N MET A 242 -12.60 -13.05 13.51
CA MET A 242 -13.95 -12.55 13.32
C MET A 242 -14.96 -13.24 14.26
N ALA A 243 -14.75 -14.52 14.58
CA ALA A 243 -15.56 -15.23 15.55
C ALA A 243 -15.51 -14.61 16.97
N LYS A 244 -14.44 -13.88 17.29
CA LYS A 244 -14.24 -13.25 18.60
C LYS A 244 -14.50 -11.74 18.59
N CYS A 245 -14.42 -11.13 17.42
CA CYS A 245 -14.46 -9.68 17.25
C CYS A 245 -15.82 -9.25 16.67
N GLN A 246 -16.90 -9.33 17.47
CA GLN A 246 -18.22 -8.80 17.13
C GLN A 246 -18.41 -7.44 17.81
N HIS A 247 -18.54 -6.38 17.02
CA HIS A 247 -18.72 -5.02 17.49
C HIS A 247 -19.45 -4.18 16.43
N GLU A 248 -20.25 -3.21 16.85
CA GLU A 248 -21.03 -2.34 15.92
C GLU A 248 -20.17 -1.61 14.89
N ASN A 249 -18.90 -1.30 15.23
CA ASN A 249 -17.95 -0.60 14.35
C ASN A 249 -16.93 -1.55 13.70
N LEU A 250 -17.22 -2.84 13.63
CA LEU A 250 -16.46 -3.84 12.86
C LEU A 250 -17.41 -4.51 11.86
N VAL A 251 -16.92 -4.78 10.65
CA VAL A 251 -17.72 -5.47 9.63
C VAL A 251 -18.03 -6.90 10.09
N GLU A 252 -19.31 -7.31 10.03
CA GLU A 252 -19.74 -8.63 10.45
C GLU A 252 -19.39 -9.69 9.39
N LEU A 253 -18.74 -10.79 9.81
CA LEU A 253 -18.61 -11.99 9.00
C LEU A 253 -19.87 -12.84 9.16
N LEU A 254 -20.56 -13.10 8.05
CA LEU A 254 -21.82 -13.89 8.03
C LEU A 254 -21.54 -15.38 7.81
N GLY A 255 -20.45 -15.69 7.14
CA GLY A 255 -20.08 -17.06 6.84
C GLY A 255 -18.91 -17.15 5.87
N PHE A 256 -18.64 -18.36 5.41
CA PHE A 256 -17.54 -18.65 4.51
C PHE A 256 -17.84 -19.83 3.58
N SER A 257 -17.01 -20.03 2.55
CA SER A 257 -16.99 -21.22 1.71
C SER A 257 -15.56 -21.70 1.54
N SER A 258 -15.34 -23.01 1.68
CA SER A 258 -14.02 -23.66 1.51
C SER A 258 -14.07 -24.89 0.59
N ASP A 259 -15.21 -25.17 -0.03
CA ASP A 259 -15.45 -26.34 -0.90
C ASP A 259 -15.16 -26.09 -2.37
N GLY A 260 -14.84 -24.84 -2.77
CA GLY A 260 -14.53 -24.46 -4.13
C GLY A 260 -13.04 -24.38 -4.43
N ALA A 261 -12.73 -23.99 -5.68
CA ALA A 261 -11.35 -23.77 -6.14
C ALA A 261 -10.64 -22.64 -5.37
N GLN A 262 -11.41 -21.72 -4.81
CA GLN A 262 -10.92 -20.55 -4.07
C GLN A 262 -11.79 -20.35 -2.83
N PRO A 263 -11.19 -20.14 -1.64
CA PRO A 263 -11.97 -19.87 -0.44
C PRO A 263 -12.65 -18.49 -0.55
N CYS A 264 -13.86 -18.40 0.00
CA CYS A 264 -14.66 -17.17 0.02
C CYS A 264 -15.08 -16.82 1.45
N LEU A 265 -15.07 -15.53 1.77
CA LEU A 265 -15.61 -14.96 3.00
C LEU A 265 -16.83 -14.13 2.65
N VAL A 266 -17.91 -14.27 3.44
CA VAL A 266 -19.18 -13.59 3.21
C VAL A 266 -19.44 -12.61 4.34
N TYR A 267 -19.52 -11.32 4.02
CA TYR A 267 -19.72 -10.23 4.96
C TYR A 267 -21.06 -9.53 4.76
N GLU A 268 -21.48 -8.77 5.75
CA GLU A 268 -22.54 -7.79 5.57
C GLU A 268 -22.13 -6.77 4.47
N TYR A 269 -23.14 -6.31 3.72
CA TYR A 269 -22.93 -5.35 2.63
C TYR A 269 -22.97 -3.90 3.16
N MET A 270 -22.00 -3.08 2.74
CA MET A 270 -21.88 -1.68 3.12
C MET A 270 -22.33 -0.78 1.96
N PRO A 271 -23.56 -0.24 2.00
CA PRO A 271 -24.15 0.45 0.85
C PRO A 271 -23.48 1.79 0.52
N ASN A 272 -22.87 2.45 1.48
CA ASN A 272 -22.14 3.70 1.25
C ASN A 272 -20.64 3.52 0.93
N GLY A 273 -20.19 2.29 0.67
CA GLY A 273 -18.81 2.01 0.29
C GLY A 273 -17.81 2.41 1.36
N SER A 274 -16.62 2.87 0.97
CA SER A 274 -15.56 3.28 1.89
C SER A 274 -15.61 4.77 2.24
N LEU A 275 -15.02 5.13 3.37
CA LEU A 275 -14.81 6.53 3.76
C LEU A 275 -13.97 7.27 2.71
N LEU A 276 -12.95 6.60 2.13
CA LEU A 276 -12.14 7.16 1.04
C LEU A 276 -13.01 7.60 -0.14
N ASP A 277 -13.91 6.72 -0.60
CA ASP A 277 -14.81 6.99 -1.72
C ASP A 277 -15.76 8.16 -1.43
N ARG A 278 -16.26 8.23 -0.21
CA ARG A 278 -17.19 9.29 0.20
C ARG A 278 -16.51 10.63 0.40
N LEU A 279 -15.28 10.68 0.91
CA LEU A 279 -14.48 11.91 0.99
C LEU A 279 -14.15 12.43 -0.42
N ALA A 280 -13.88 11.54 -1.36
CA ALA A 280 -13.67 11.87 -2.77
C ALA A 280 -14.96 12.20 -3.54
N CYS A 281 -16.14 12.02 -2.93
CA CYS A 281 -17.46 12.19 -3.57
C CYS A 281 -17.60 11.33 -4.85
N LEU A 282 -17.03 10.13 -4.86
CA LEU A 282 -17.14 9.22 -6.00
C LEU A 282 -18.61 8.90 -6.31
N ASP A 283 -18.90 8.61 -7.58
CA ASP A 283 -20.25 8.34 -8.11
C ASP A 283 -21.22 9.51 -7.90
N ASN A 284 -20.71 10.75 -7.87
CA ASN A 284 -21.47 11.98 -7.62
C ASN A 284 -22.26 11.97 -6.31
N THR A 285 -21.74 11.31 -5.28
CA THR A 285 -22.35 11.35 -3.95
C THR A 285 -22.15 12.74 -3.32
N PRO A 286 -23.13 13.20 -2.51
CA PRO A 286 -22.99 14.48 -1.82
C PRO A 286 -21.83 14.44 -0.82
N PRO A 287 -21.16 15.57 -0.56
CA PRO A 287 -20.14 15.66 0.47
C PRO A 287 -20.70 15.27 1.84
N ILE A 288 -19.90 14.56 2.63
CA ILE A 288 -20.24 14.25 4.02
C ILE A 288 -20.09 15.51 4.86
N SER A 289 -21.11 15.85 5.67
CA SER A 289 -21.09 16.96 6.61
C SER A 289 -20.03 16.78 7.70
N TRP A 290 -19.56 17.89 8.29
CA TRP A 290 -18.59 17.85 9.38
C TRP A 290 -19.09 17.02 10.57
N ASN A 291 -20.35 17.21 10.97
CA ASN A 291 -20.95 16.43 12.06
C ASN A 291 -20.92 14.93 11.77
N THR A 292 -21.29 14.51 10.56
CA THR A 292 -21.23 13.09 10.16
C THR A 292 -19.79 12.56 10.14
N ARG A 293 -18.83 13.38 9.70
CA ARG A 293 -17.39 13.02 9.77
C ARG A 293 -16.93 12.80 11.21
N CYS A 294 -17.33 13.65 12.14
CA CYS A 294 -17.06 13.47 13.57
C CYS A 294 -17.67 12.19 14.13
N ASP A 295 -18.90 11.83 13.69
CA ASP A 295 -19.54 10.58 14.10
C ASP A 295 -18.79 9.35 13.55
N ILE A 296 -18.37 9.41 12.28
CA ILE A 296 -17.57 8.36 11.64
C ILE A 296 -16.25 8.15 12.40
N ILE A 297 -15.55 9.21 12.72
CA ILE A 297 -14.27 9.12 13.44
C ILE A 297 -14.46 8.56 14.86
N GLN A 298 -15.51 8.99 15.56
CA GLN A 298 -15.81 8.45 16.89
C GLN A 298 -16.10 6.95 16.83
N GLY A 299 -16.95 6.51 15.90
CA GLY A 299 -17.26 5.08 15.73
C GLY A 299 -16.03 4.27 15.31
N THR A 300 -15.17 4.84 14.43
CA THR A 300 -13.92 4.18 14.06
C THR A 300 -12.99 4.01 15.27
N ALA A 301 -12.85 5.03 16.11
CA ALA A 301 -12.09 4.94 17.35
C ALA A 301 -12.65 3.88 18.30
N ASN A 302 -13.99 3.72 18.37
CA ASN A 302 -14.63 2.66 19.16
C ASN A 302 -14.26 1.27 18.64
N GLY A 303 -14.27 1.07 17.32
CA GLY A 303 -13.85 -0.18 16.70
C GLY A 303 -12.37 -0.53 16.98
N ILE A 304 -11.47 0.45 16.85
CA ILE A 304 -10.04 0.29 17.17
C ILE A 304 -9.87 -0.05 18.66
N ASN A 305 -10.58 0.64 19.57
CA ASN A 305 -10.51 0.36 21.00
C ASN A 305 -10.94 -1.07 21.31
N PHE A 306 -12.05 -1.52 20.72
CA PHE A 306 -12.52 -2.90 20.90
C PHE A 306 -11.46 -3.93 20.47
N LEU A 307 -10.78 -3.70 19.33
CA LEU A 307 -9.71 -4.58 18.87
C LEU A 307 -8.54 -4.59 19.86
N HIS A 308 -8.09 -3.41 20.32
CA HIS A 308 -6.95 -3.31 21.25
C HIS A 308 -7.26 -3.92 22.62
N GLU A 309 -8.49 -3.78 23.14
CA GLU A 309 -8.93 -4.42 24.39
C GLU A 309 -8.94 -5.94 24.28
N ASN A 310 -9.24 -6.47 23.08
CA ASN A 310 -9.19 -7.90 22.78
C ASN A 310 -7.80 -8.37 22.30
N HIS A 311 -6.75 -7.57 22.50
CA HIS A 311 -5.35 -7.87 22.11
C HIS A 311 -5.13 -8.08 20.61
N HIS A 312 -5.96 -7.46 19.77
CA HIS A 312 -5.80 -7.45 18.33
C HIS A 312 -5.25 -6.11 17.85
N ILE A 313 -4.31 -6.15 16.91
CA ILE A 313 -3.78 -4.98 16.21
C ILE A 313 -4.25 -5.11 14.77
N HIS A 314 -4.91 -4.07 14.24
CA HIS A 314 -5.47 -4.08 12.90
C HIS A 314 -4.39 -4.13 11.82
N ARG A 315 -3.37 -3.28 11.92
CA ARG A 315 -2.19 -3.18 11.04
C ARG A 315 -2.44 -2.54 9.66
N ASP A 316 -3.69 -2.29 9.28
CA ASP A 316 -4.08 -1.67 8.01
C ASP A 316 -5.26 -0.70 8.19
N ILE A 317 -5.19 0.15 9.23
CA ILE A 317 -6.16 1.24 9.43
C ILE A 317 -5.93 2.28 8.33
N LYS A 318 -6.98 2.52 7.53
CA LYS A 318 -7.01 3.51 6.45
C LYS A 318 -8.45 3.82 6.04
N SER A 319 -8.69 4.94 5.40
CA SER A 319 -10.04 5.36 4.97
C SER A 319 -10.68 4.37 3.99
N ALA A 320 -9.91 3.66 3.17
CA ALA A 320 -10.41 2.61 2.28
C ALA A 320 -10.95 1.38 3.03
N ASN A 321 -10.49 1.11 4.26
CA ASN A 321 -10.93 -0.01 5.10
C ASN A 321 -11.98 0.40 6.16
N ILE A 322 -12.40 1.65 6.18
CA ILE A 322 -13.53 2.13 6.98
C ILE A 322 -14.74 2.18 6.06
N LEU A 323 -15.59 1.17 6.16
CA LEU A 323 -16.80 1.06 5.36
C LEU A 323 -18.00 1.68 6.08
N LEU A 324 -18.98 2.14 5.31
CA LEU A 324 -20.09 2.94 5.82
C LEU A 324 -21.43 2.24 5.55
N THR A 325 -22.25 2.10 6.60
CA THR A 325 -23.63 1.63 6.47
C THR A 325 -24.50 2.67 5.74
N ASP A 326 -25.75 2.35 5.49
CA ASP A 326 -26.76 3.27 4.94
C ASP A 326 -26.95 4.54 5.80
N THR A 327 -26.72 4.44 7.10
CA THR A 327 -26.77 5.57 8.07
C THR A 327 -25.42 6.23 8.33
N TYR A 328 -24.39 5.93 7.53
CA TYR A 328 -23.01 6.38 7.72
C TYR A 328 -22.34 5.89 9.01
N THR A 329 -22.87 4.86 9.67
CA THR A 329 -22.17 4.20 10.78
C THR A 329 -20.89 3.54 10.24
N PRO A 330 -19.70 3.86 10.78
CA PRO A 330 -18.44 3.31 10.30
C PRO A 330 -18.25 1.88 10.80
N LYS A 331 -17.72 1.03 9.92
CA LYS A 331 -17.32 -0.33 10.23
C LYS A 331 -15.94 -0.63 9.64
N ILE A 332 -15.00 -1.01 10.50
CA ILE A 332 -13.64 -1.38 10.07
C ILE A 332 -13.70 -2.76 9.41
N SER A 333 -13.06 -2.88 8.25
CA SER A 333 -12.95 -4.10 7.45
C SER A 333 -11.51 -4.58 7.31
N ASP A 334 -11.27 -5.78 6.82
CA ASP A 334 -9.96 -6.35 6.49
C ASP A 334 -8.96 -6.48 7.66
N PHE A 335 -9.46 -6.74 8.86
CA PHE A 335 -8.64 -6.84 10.08
C PHE A 335 -8.20 -8.27 10.42
N GLY A 336 -7.74 -9.03 9.61
CA GLY A 336 -7.21 -10.36 9.89
C GLY A 336 -6.11 -10.78 8.92
N LEU A 337 -6.08 -10.13 7.78
CA LEU A 337 -5.17 -10.45 6.68
C LEU A 337 -3.83 -9.72 6.77
N ALA A 338 -3.73 -8.70 7.60
CA ALA A 338 -2.56 -7.81 7.66
C ALA A 338 -1.25 -8.50 8.11
N ARG A 339 -1.28 -9.72 8.62
CA ARG A 339 -0.06 -10.47 8.93
C ARG A 339 0.74 -10.87 7.68
N ALA A 340 0.06 -11.05 6.56
CA ALA A 340 0.70 -11.37 5.28
C ALA A 340 1.27 -10.13 4.59
N SER A 341 0.67 -8.95 4.78
CA SER A 341 1.12 -7.71 4.12
C SER A 341 2.56 -7.30 4.51
N VAL A 342 3.02 -7.61 5.72
CA VAL A 342 4.41 -7.32 6.14
C VAL A 342 5.44 -8.18 5.38
N THR A 343 5.06 -9.39 4.97
CA THR A 343 5.90 -10.25 4.12
C THR A 343 5.78 -9.85 2.64
N PHE A 344 4.62 -9.32 2.24
CA PHE A 344 4.30 -8.91 0.86
C PHE A 344 4.81 -7.53 0.47
N THR A 345 5.04 -6.62 1.41
CA THR A 345 5.64 -5.29 1.12
C THR A 345 7.01 -5.42 0.45
N ARG A 346 7.55 -6.63 0.37
CA ARG A 346 8.86 -6.90 -0.24
C ARG A 346 8.86 -7.09 -1.76
N THR A 347 7.71 -7.35 -2.41
CA THR A 347 7.78 -7.84 -3.81
C THR A 347 7.02 -7.03 -4.85
N ILE A 348 6.02 -6.21 -4.51
CA ILE A 348 5.25 -5.44 -5.51
C ILE A 348 5.03 -4.01 -5.04
N MET A 349 5.88 -3.09 -5.47
CA MET A 349 5.64 -1.63 -5.42
C MET A 349 4.70 -1.27 -6.58
N THR A 350 3.41 -1.56 -6.44
CA THR A 350 2.37 -0.97 -7.28
C THR A 350 1.86 0.31 -6.61
N GLU A 351 1.19 1.20 -7.31
CA GLU A 351 0.53 2.41 -6.77
C GLU A 351 -0.25 2.15 -5.48
N ARG A 352 -0.84 0.95 -5.33
CA ARG A 352 -1.55 0.51 -4.11
C ARG A 352 -0.66 0.37 -2.88
N VAL A 353 0.61 -0.02 -3.04
CA VAL A 353 1.57 -0.15 -1.93
C VAL A 353 2.02 1.23 -1.46
N VAL A 354 2.21 2.17 -2.38
CA VAL A 354 2.53 3.57 -2.05
C VAL A 354 1.40 4.18 -1.23
N GLY A 355 0.14 3.99 -1.62
CA GLY A 355 -1.02 4.48 -0.88
C GLY A 355 -1.11 3.91 0.55
N THR A 356 -0.88 2.60 0.74
CA THR A 356 -0.88 1.98 2.08
C THR A 356 0.34 2.42 2.92
N ALA A 357 1.51 2.61 2.30
CA ALA A 357 2.71 3.08 3.00
C ALA A 357 2.54 4.47 3.61
N ALA A 358 1.69 5.32 3.05
CA ALA A 358 1.39 6.65 3.58
C ALA A 358 0.69 6.64 4.96
N TYR A 359 0.07 5.52 5.35
CA TYR A 359 -0.52 5.34 6.66
C TYR A 359 0.42 4.66 7.67
N MET A 360 1.56 4.15 7.23
CA MET A 360 2.40 3.32 8.08
C MET A 360 3.25 4.14 9.04
N ALA A 361 3.19 3.78 10.30
CA ALA A 361 4.05 4.36 11.32
C ALA A 361 5.55 4.08 11.04
N PRO A 362 6.48 4.98 11.43
CA PRO A 362 7.91 4.80 11.20
C PRO A 362 8.49 3.49 11.72
N GLU A 363 8.01 3.01 12.88
CA GLU A 363 8.41 1.71 13.43
C GLU A 363 7.80 0.54 12.64
N ALA A 364 6.58 0.68 12.12
CA ALA A 364 5.91 -0.36 11.33
C ALA A 364 6.64 -0.59 10.01
N LEU A 365 7.18 0.46 9.37
CA LEU A 365 8.04 0.36 8.19
C LEU A 365 9.31 -0.48 8.47
N ARG A 366 9.76 -0.55 9.73
CA ARG A 366 10.89 -1.38 10.17
C ARG A 366 10.47 -2.77 10.62
N GLY A 367 9.18 -3.11 10.52
CA GLY A 367 8.62 -4.41 10.90
C GLY A 367 8.19 -4.50 12.36
N GLU A 368 8.27 -3.42 13.14
CA GLU A 368 7.80 -3.38 14.53
C GLU A 368 6.34 -2.92 14.57
N ILE A 369 5.42 -3.84 14.80
CA ILE A 369 3.99 -3.60 14.82
C ILE A 369 3.48 -3.61 16.26
N THR A 370 2.83 -2.53 16.66
CA THR A 370 2.27 -2.32 18.00
C THR A 370 0.88 -1.68 17.90
N PRO A 371 0.08 -1.66 18.98
CA PRO A 371 -1.17 -0.88 18.98
C PRO A 371 -0.94 0.61 18.64
N LYS A 372 0.24 1.16 18.93
CA LYS A 372 0.60 2.54 18.58
C LYS A 372 0.79 2.75 17.07
N SER A 373 0.99 1.66 16.30
CA SER A 373 1.04 1.74 14.84
C SER A 373 -0.35 2.02 14.26
N ASP A 374 -1.41 1.36 14.80
CA ASP A 374 -2.80 1.67 14.42
C ASP A 374 -3.18 3.11 14.77
N ILE A 375 -2.66 3.64 15.90
CA ILE A 375 -2.90 5.04 16.31
C ILE A 375 -2.29 6.01 15.29
N PHE A 376 -1.09 5.74 14.80
CA PHE A 376 -0.47 6.57 13.75
C PHE A 376 -1.31 6.56 12.47
N SER A 377 -1.69 5.36 12.01
CA SER A 377 -2.53 5.21 10.82
C SER A 377 -3.87 5.93 10.98
N PHE A 378 -4.47 5.87 12.17
CA PHE A 378 -5.68 6.62 12.49
C PHE A 378 -5.46 8.13 12.46
N GLY A 379 -4.28 8.63 12.88
CA GLY A 379 -3.89 10.02 12.73
C GLY A 379 -3.92 10.51 11.28
N VAL A 380 -3.47 9.69 10.33
CA VAL A 380 -3.59 10.00 8.89
C VAL A 380 -5.05 10.07 8.46
N VAL A 381 -5.90 9.15 8.92
CA VAL A 381 -7.35 9.18 8.63
C VAL A 381 -8.00 10.45 9.17
N LEU A 382 -7.58 10.94 10.34
CA LEU A 382 -8.07 12.22 10.88
C LEU A 382 -7.73 13.40 9.95
N LEU A 383 -6.53 13.43 9.37
CA LEU A 383 -6.16 14.44 8.38
C LEU A 383 -7.01 14.33 7.12
N GLU A 384 -7.25 13.11 6.59
CA GLU A 384 -8.13 12.91 5.43
C GLU A 384 -9.54 13.45 5.70
N VAL A 385 -10.07 13.24 6.90
CA VAL A 385 -11.40 13.68 7.29
C VAL A 385 -11.51 15.21 7.39
N ILE A 386 -10.48 15.89 7.89
CA ILE A 386 -10.43 17.36 7.94
C ILE A 386 -10.33 17.94 6.53
N THR A 387 -9.42 17.39 5.73
CA THR A 387 -9.01 18.00 4.46
C THR A 387 -9.78 17.52 3.24
N GLY A 388 -10.40 16.33 3.32
CA GLY A 388 -11.00 15.67 2.15
C GLY A 388 -9.97 15.27 1.09
N LEU A 389 -8.67 15.35 1.42
CA LEU A 389 -7.57 15.04 0.52
C LEU A 389 -7.14 13.58 0.67
N PRO A 390 -6.72 12.89 -0.40
CA PRO A 390 -6.15 11.56 -0.31
C PRO A 390 -4.77 11.58 0.36
N PRO A 391 -4.34 10.46 0.98
CA PRO A 391 -3.07 10.40 1.72
C PRO A 391 -1.84 10.62 0.84
N VAL A 392 -1.96 10.31 -0.45
CA VAL A 392 -0.95 10.56 -1.49
C VAL A 392 -1.64 11.12 -2.72
N ASP A 393 -1.06 12.15 -3.29
CA ASP A 393 -1.45 12.71 -4.59
C ASP A 393 -0.20 13.20 -5.31
N GLU A 394 0.12 12.58 -6.44
CA GLU A 394 1.31 12.92 -7.23
C GLU A 394 1.23 14.32 -7.85
N ASN A 395 0.02 14.88 -7.96
CA ASN A 395 -0.21 16.20 -8.54
C ASN A 395 -0.29 17.32 -7.49
N ARG A 396 -0.20 16.96 -6.21
CA ARG A 396 -0.26 17.90 -5.08
C ARG A 396 1.15 18.22 -4.55
N GLU A 397 1.33 19.41 -4.05
CA GLU A 397 2.50 19.82 -3.26
C GLU A 397 2.00 20.24 -1.86
N PRO A 398 2.42 19.58 -0.77
CA PRO A 398 3.22 18.35 -0.72
C PRO A 398 2.44 17.11 -1.18
N GLN A 399 3.12 16.14 -1.78
CA GLN A 399 2.47 14.92 -2.29
C GLN A 399 1.85 14.06 -1.18
N LEU A 400 2.52 13.98 -0.03
CA LEU A 400 2.04 13.26 1.15
C LEU A 400 1.16 14.16 2.01
N LEU A 401 -0.03 13.70 2.35
CA LEU A 401 -0.92 14.43 3.25
C LEU A 401 -0.29 14.68 4.63
N LEU A 402 0.51 13.74 5.11
CA LEU A 402 1.21 13.86 6.39
C LEU A 402 2.11 15.11 6.44
N SER A 403 2.66 15.55 5.32
CA SER A 403 3.60 16.68 5.25
C SER A 403 2.94 18.04 5.49
N ILE A 404 1.60 18.15 5.44
CA ILE A 404 0.93 19.39 5.85
C ILE A 404 1.18 19.76 7.32
N LYS A 405 1.49 18.73 8.15
CA LYS A 405 1.87 18.94 9.54
C LYS A 405 3.13 19.79 9.66
N ASP A 406 4.13 19.51 8.83
CA ASP A 406 5.40 20.24 8.83
C ASP A 406 5.17 21.70 8.42
N GLU A 407 4.30 21.97 7.42
CA GLU A 407 3.95 23.33 6.99
C GLU A 407 3.20 24.12 8.07
N ILE A 408 2.36 23.44 8.86
CA ILE A 408 1.65 24.07 9.99
C ILE A 408 2.61 24.30 11.17
N GLU A 409 3.53 23.38 11.46
CA GLU A 409 4.55 23.56 12.51
C GLU A 409 5.53 24.69 12.19
N ASP A 410 5.85 24.88 10.90
CA ASP A 410 6.73 25.96 10.41
C ASP A 410 6.01 27.31 10.24
N GLU A 411 4.74 27.41 10.65
CA GLU A 411 3.88 28.59 10.53
C GLU A 411 3.70 29.11 9.08
N GLU A 412 3.93 28.24 8.08
CA GLU A 412 3.72 28.55 6.66
C GLU A 412 2.24 28.48 6.26
N ALA A 413 1.42 27.72 7.00
CA ALA A 413 -0.01 27.56 6.79
C ALA A 413 -0.73 27.29 8.12
N THR A 414 -2.07 27.35 8.11
CA THR A 414 -2.94 26.97 9.23
C THR A 414 -3.79 25.76 8.84
N ILE A 415 -4.37 25.06 9.82
CA ILE A 415 -5.23 23.90 9.49
C ILE A 415 -6.49 24.34 8.73
N GLU A 416 -6.96 25.55 8.92
CA GLU A 416 -8.11 26.12 8.21
C GLU A 416 -7.86 26.24 6.70
N ASP A 417 -6.61 26.46 6.27
CA ASP A 417 -6.24 26.56 4.86
C ASP A 417 -6.42 25.22 4.14
N TYR A 418 -6.43 24.10 4.90
CA TYR A 418 -6.58 22.76 4.40
C TYR A 418 -7.97 22.15 4.60
N VAL A 419 -8.90 22.84 5.29
CA VAL A 419 -10.24 22.30 5.50
C VAL A 419 -10.94 22.04 4.17
N ASP A 420 -11.56 20.87 4.05
CA ASP A 420 -12.28 20.47 2.84
C ASP A 420 -13.35 21.50 2.44
N ALA A 421 -13.10 22.21 1.34
CA ALA A 421 -13.99 23.24 0.82
C ALA A 421 -15.39 22.72 0.43
N LYS A 422 -15.57 21.40 0.33
CA LYS A 422 -16.87 20.78 0.08
C LYS A 422 -17.79 20.78 1.32
N MET A 423 -17.22 21.01 2.51
CA MET A 423 -18.01 21.16 3.75
C MET A 423 -18.46 22.60 3.95
N SER A 424 -19.68 22.78 4.46
CA SER A 424 -20.25 24.10 4.77
C SER A 424 -20.64 24.28 6.23
N ASP A 425 -20.56 23.22 7.03
CA ASP A 425 -21.07 23.11 8.40
C ASP A 425 -19.99 22.94 9.47
N TRP A 426 -18.71 23.14 9.12
CA TRP A 426 -17.60 23.05 10.06
C TRP A 426 -17.41 24.33 10.88
N ASP A 427 -16.82 24.18 12.04
CA ASP A 427 -16.41 25.28 12.91
C ASP A 427 -14.93 25.16 13.29
N ALA A 428 -14.23 26.28 13.39
CA ALA A 428 -12.81 26.32 13.66
C ALA A 428 -12.41 25.64 14.99
N PRO A 429 -13.12 25.83 16.11
CA PRO A 429 -12.77 25.17 17.36
C PRO A 429 -12.76 23.64 17.29
N SER A 430 -13.75 23.02 16.62
CA SER A 430 -13.82 21.56 16.48
C SER A 430 -12.77 21.02 15.51
N VAL A 431 -12.47 21.74 14.42
CA VAL A 431 -11.38 21.41 13.49
C VAL A 431 -10.04 21.45 14.20
N HIS A 432 -9.75 22.50 14.97
CA HIS A 432 -8.50 22.60 15.75
C HIS A 432 -8.36 21.48 16.78
N LYS A 433 -9.46 21.12 17.46
CA LYS A 433 -9.43 19.98 18.40
C LYS A 433 -9.12 18.68 17.66
N MET A 434 -9.76 18.40 16.52
CA MET A 434 -9.49 17.21 15.73
C MET A 434 -8.05 17.17 15.20
N TYR A 435 -7.55 18.30 14.70
CA TYR A 435 -6.15 18.40 14.28
C TYR A 435 -5.18 18.17 15.43
N SER A 436 -5.42 18.72 16.62
CA SER A 436 -4.60 18.47 17.81
C SER A 436 -4.56 16.98 18.19
N ILE A 437 -5.67 16.24 17.99
CA ILE A 437 -5.70 14.79 18.20
C ILE A 437 -4.86 14.10 17.11
N ALA A 438 -5.02 14.48 15.84
CA ALA A 438 -4.26 13.94 14.72
C ALA A 438 -2.75 14.14 14.93
N ASP A 439 -2.33 15.34 15.27
CA ASP A 439 -0.94 15.69 15.55
C ASP A 439 -0.30 14.79 16.61
N ARG A 440 -1.01 14.58 17.75
CA ARG A 440 -0.53 13.66 18.79
C ARG A 440 -0.44 12.21 18.31
N CYS A 441 -1.39 11.75 17.49
CA CYS A 441 -1.38 10.41 16.91
C CYS A 441 -0.21 10.21 15.94
N LEU A 442 0.17 11.25 15.20
CA LEU A 442 1.22 11.25 14.20
C LEU A 442 2.63 11.47 14.75
N ASN A 443 2.80 11.50 16.07
CA ASN A 443 4.12 11.65 16.65
C ASN A 443 5.06 10.53 16.18
N GLU A 444 6.25 10.87 15.70
CA GLU A 444 7.24 9.90 15.22
C GLU A 444 7.62 8.86 16.29
N LYS A 445 7.73 9.32 17.56
CA LYS A 445 8.04 8.45 18.69
C LYS A 445 6.78 7.77 19.19
N LYS A 446 6.64 6.46 18.94
CA LYS A 446 5.48 5.65 19.38
C LYS A 446 5.11 5.83 20.85
N SER A 447 6.09 6.04 21.74
CA SER A 447 5.87 6.23 23.18
C SER A 447 5.16 7.55 23.52
N ARG A 448 5.16 8.54 22.62
CA ARG A 448 4.49 9.83 22.81
C ARG A 448 3.07 9.84 22.25
N ARG A 449 2.71 8.86 21.41
CA ARG A 449 1.34 8.74 20.89
C ARG A 449 0.38 8.37 22.01
N PRO A 450 -0.83 8.94 22.03
CA PRO A 450 -1.86 8.54 22.98
C PRO A 450 -2.23 7.06 22.79
N ASP A 451 -2.86 6.43 23.76
CA ASP A 451 -3.60 5.20 23.54
C ASP A 451 -5.00 5.53 22.95
N ILE A 452 -5.67 4.49 22.44
CA ILE A 452 -6.97 4.71 21.80
C ILE A 452 -8.03 5.22 22.77
N LYS A 453 -7.97 4.88 24.06
CA LYS A 453 -8.92 5.38 25.08
C LYS A 453 -8.79 6.88 25.27
N MET A 454 -7.57 7.40 25.31
CA MET A 454 -7.32 8.83 25.35
C MET A 454 -7.85 9.53 24.09
N VAL A 455 -7.63 8.92 22.92
CA VAL A 455 -8.18 9.45 21.64
C VAL A 455 -9.70 9.51 21.69
N GLN A 456 -10.36 8.44 22.11
CA GLN A 456 -11.84 8.41 22.25
C GLN A 456 -12.34 9.50 23.19
N GLN A 457 -11.71 9.69 24.34
CA GLN A 457 -12.09 10.72 25.32
C GLN A 457 -12.01 12.11 24.68
N HIS A 458 -10.90 12.43 24.02
CA HIS A 458 -10.74 13.74 23.38
C HIS A 458 -11.76 13.96 22.23
N LEU A 459 -12.09 12.92 21.47
CA LEU A 459 -13.13 13.00 20.43
C LEU A 459 -14.53 13.23 21.04
N GLN A 460 -14.84 12.60 22.18
CA GLN A 460 -16.10 12.84 22.91
C GLN A 460 -16.21 14.28 23.40
N GLU A 461 -15.10 14.84 23.93
CA GLU A 461 -15.02 16.23 24.38
C GLU A 461 -15.17 17.25 23.24
N MET A 462 -15.07 16.85 21.98
CA MET A 462 -15.36 17.72 20.83
C MET A 462 -16.86 17.93 20.61
N LYS A 463 -17.70 16.98 21.01
CA LYS A 463 -19.15 17.00 20.80
C LYS A 463 -19.92 17.72 21.92
N THR A 464 -19.24 18.03 23.01
CA THR A 464 -19.78 18.77 24.14
C THR A 464 -19.42 20.24 24.07
#